data_e76ba6e25072ef3a5525df15affc74c1
#
_entry.id   e76ba6e25072ef3a5525df15affc74c1
#
_cell.length_a   1.000
_cell.length_b   1.000
_cell.length_c   1.000
_cell.angle_alpha   90.00
_cell.angle_beta   90.00
_cell.angle_gamma   90.00
#
_symmetry.space_group_name_H-M   'P 1'
#
loop_
_entity.id
_entity.type
_entity.pdbx_description
1 polymer ?
#
loop_
_entity_poly.entity_id
_entity_poly.type
_entity_poly.pdbx_seq_one_letter_code
_entity_poly.pdbx_strand_id
1 'polypeptide(L)'
;MIASTRFTMLEHTTFQQLEHAGYLKGLLKPFKGKGALDDWASQCEALRNNVIVLAQRQVLAQARSHPFNLLPVQLAQQATGAGTTFLRWRNLDRSSMGVALWQEMMANPATPPGLIDDLYAIEVQRVVLNMQISLLHTLARQARDCASKLTHADDAYLRRTGHQAELNHPPKGRLHEISSISTTPLTVSACIVFPM
;
A
#
# COMPACT_ATOMS: atom_id res chain seq x y z
N MET A 1 1.46 -34.01 30.89
CA MET A 1 1.23 -32.58 31.18
C MET A 1 1.51 -31.82 29.93
N ILE A 2 0.48 -31.26 29.30
CA ILE A 2 0.66 -30.39 28.13
C ILE A 2 1.25 -29.09 28.68
N ALA A 3 2.44 -28.70 28.23
CA ALA A 3 3.04 -27.43 28.61
C ALA A 3 2.05 -26.33 28.19
N SER A 4 1.63 -25.49 29.17
CA SER A 4 0.78 -24.34 28.87
C SER A 4 1.59 -23.39 28.00
N THR A 5 1.21 -23.24 26.73
CA THR A 5 1.82 -22.28 25.83
C THR A 5 1.57 -20.85 26.36
N ARG A 6 2.61 -20.01 26.37
CA ARG A 6 2.52 -18.61 26.83
C ARG A 6 2.13 -17.66 25.73
N PHE A 7 2.30 -18.10 24.48
CA PHE A 7 1.89 -17.35 23.30
C PHE A 7 0.55 -17.85 22.78
N THR A 8 -0.36 -16.90 22.55
CA THR A 8 -1.69 -17.18 21.98
C THR A 8 -1.70 -16.81 20.50
N MET A 9 -1.93 -17.79 19.65
CA MET A 9 -2.07 -17.58 18.21
C MET A 9 -3.34 -16.79 17.90
N LEU A 10 -3.29 -16.00 16.82
CA LEU A 10 -4.46 -15.29 16.33
C LEU A 10 -5.50 -16.28 15.77
N GLU A 11 -6.72 -16.16 16.25
CA GLU A 11 -7.84 -16.97 15.79
C GLU A 11 -8.52 -16.34 14.55
N HIS A 12 -9.25 -17.15 13.81
CA HIS A 12 -10.00 -16.71 12.64
C HIS A 12 -10.98 -15.56 12.97
N THR A 13 -11.61 -15.63 14.12
CA THR A 13 -12.54 -14.61 14.66
C THR A 13 -11.87 -13.24 14.78
N THR A 14 -10.60 -13.19 15.15
CA THR A 14 -9.83 -11.94 15.28
C THR A 14 -9.67 -11.24 13.93
N PHE A 15 -9.45 -12.01 12.86
CA PHE A 15 -9.38 -11.45 11.50
C PHE A 15 -10.74 -11.01 10.98
N GLN A 16 -11.82 -11.71 11.34
CA GLN A 16 -13.18 -11.34 10.92
C GLN A 16 -13.65 -10.03 11.54
N GLN A 17 -13.12 -9.65 12.71
CA GLN A 17 -13.43 -8.39 13.38
C GLN A 17 -12.71 -7.18 12.77
N LEU A 18 -11.73 -7.40 11.88
CA LEU A 18 -11.05 -6.30 11.20
C LEU A 18 -12.00 -5.61 10.22
N GLU A 19 -12.01 -4.30 10.26
CA GLU A 19 -12.73 -3.50 9.30
C GLU A 19 -12.31 -3.85 7.86
N HIS A 20 -13.26 -3.94 6.95
CA HIS A 20 -13.04 -4.27 5.54
C HIS A 20 -12.58 -5.72 5.23
N ALA A 21 -12.54 -6.64 6.21
CA ALA A 21 -12.15 -8.04 5.94
C ALA A 21 -13.04 -8.71 4.87
N GLY A 22 -14.32 -8.35 4.82
CA GLY A 22 -15.29 -8.84 3.83
C GLY A 22 -14.96 -8.47 2.37
N TYR A 23 -14.15 -7.45 2.14
CA TYR A 23 -13.81 -6.98 0.78
C TYR A 23 -12.93 -7.93 -0.01
N LEU A 24 -12.20 -8.82 0.65
CA LEU A 24 -11.44 -9.87 -0.06
C LEU A 24 -12.35 -10.84 -0.82
N LYS A 25 -13.60 -11.04 -0.37
CA LYS A 25 -14.60 -11.83 -1.10
C LYS A 25 -15.04 -11.18 -2.42
N GLY A 26 -14.77 -9.89 -2.60
CA GLY A 26 -15.12 -9.13 -3.79
C GLY A 26 -13.97 -8.96 -4.80
N LEU A 27 -12.89 -9.75 -4.69
CA LEU A 27 -11.71 -9.65 -5.57
C LEU A 27 -12.06 -9.90 -7.04
N LEU A 28 -12.97 -10.85 -7.31
CA LEU A 28 -13.42 -11.24 -8.65
C LEU A 28 -14.79 -10.63 -8.96
N LYS A 29 -14.87 -9.32 -9.06
CA LYS A 29 -16.07 -8.57 -9.44
C LYS A 29 -15.80 -7.61 -10.59
N PRO A 30 -16.81 -7.27 -11.40
CA PRO A 30 -16.65 -6.21 -12.39
C PRO A 30 -16.50 -4.86 -11.67
N PHE A 31 -15.38 -4.19 -11.89
CA PHE A 31 -15.16 -2.82 -11.43
C PHE A 31 -15.72 -1.84 -12.46
N LYS A 32 -16.57 -0.93 -12.02
CA LYS A 32 -17.20 0.09 -12.88
C LYS A 32 -16.36 1.37 -12.86
N GLY A 33 -15.27 1.35 -13.62
CA GLY A 33 -14.42 2.54 -13.80
C GLY A 33 -13.39 2.76 -12.69
N LYS A 34 -12.64 3.85 -12.84
CA LYS A 34 -11.51 4.25 -11.98
C LYS A 34 -11.89 4.37 -10.51
N GLY A 35 -13.02 5.06 -10.19
CA GLY A 35 -13.42 5.32 -8.81
C GLY A 35 -13.59 4.04 -8.00
N ALA A 36 -14.21 3.01 -8.59
CA ALA A 36 -14.39 1.72 -7.92
C ALA A 36 -13.07 0.99 -7.63
N LEU A 37 -12.03 1.21 -8.45
CA LEU A 37 -10.69 0.67 -8.22
C LEU A 37 -9.93 1.45 -7.15
N ASP A 38 -10.05 2.79 -7.15
CA ASP A 38 -9.44 3.65 -6.14
C ASP A 38 -10.04 3.38 -4.74
N ASP A 39 -11.36 3.21 -4.66
CA ASP A 39 -12.06 2.84 -3.43
C ASP A 39 -11.57 1.48 -2.93
N TRP A 40 -11.47 0.50 -3.83
CA TRP A 40 -10.99 -0.83 -3.45
C TRP A 40 -9.52 -0.80 -3.00
N ALA A 41 -8.66 -0.03 -3.66
CA ALA A 41 -7.29 0.18 -3.24
C ALA A 41 -7.22 0.75 -1.82
N SER A 42 -8.05 1.76 -1.53
CA SER A 42 -8.13 2.41 -0.22
C SER A 42 -8.59 1.43 0.88
N GLN A 43 -9.55 0.55 0.55
CA GLN A 43 -10.03 -0.50 1.46
C GLN A 43 -8.93 -1.54 1.75
N CYS A 44 -8.17 -1.96 0.72
CA CYS A 44 -7.02 -2.86 0.91
C CYS A 44 -5.96 -2.24 1.79
N GLU A 45 -5.69 -0.93 1.66
CA GLU A 45 -4.74 -0.22 2.51
C GLU A 45 -5.23 -0.09 3.95
N ALA A 46 -6.50 0.24 4.15
CA ALA A 46 -7.10 0.29 5.48
C ALA A 46 -6.99 -1.07 6.18
N LEU A 47 -7.33 -2.15 5.47
CA LEU A 47 -7.21 -3.51 6.00
C LEU A 47 -5.75 -3.89 6.30
N ARG A 48 -4.80 -3.55 5.40
CA ARG A 48 -3.37 -3.73 5.66
C ARG A 48 -2.93 -3.04 6.96
N ASN A 49 -3.34 -1.80 7.14
CA ASN A 49 -2.98 -1.02 8.33
C ASN A 49 -3.59 -1.64 9.60
N ASN A 50 -4.83 -2.15 9.51
CA ASN A 50 -5.48 -2.86 10.62
C ASN A 50 -4.73 -4.15 10.97
N VAL A 51 -4.27 -4.93 9.98
CA VAL A 51 -3.43 -6.13 10.22
C VAL A 51 -2.10 -5.75 10.86
N ILE A 52 -1.47 -4.63 10.46
CA ILE A 52 -0.24 -4.14 11.10
C ILE A 52 -0.50 -3.80 12.57
N VAL A 53 -1.58 -3.08 12.88
CA VAL A 53 -1.97 -2.74 14.26
C VAL A 53 -2.27 -4.01 15.07
N LEU A 54 -2.97 -4.98 14.48
CA LEU A 54 -3.23 -6.27 15.10
C LEU A 54 -1.92 -6.99 15.45
N ALA A 55 -0.99 -7.07 14.49
CA ALA A 55 0.33 -7.67 14.67
C ALA A 55 1.13 -7.00 15.81
N GLN A 56 1.03 -5.68 15.94
CA GLN A 56 1.67 -4.92 17.02
C GLN A 56 1.06 -5.25 18.39
N ARG A 57 -0.27 -5.19 18.48
CA ARG A 57 -0.98 -5.30 19.75
C ARG A 57 -1.03 -6.73 20.28
N GLN A 58 -1.15 -7.72 19.39
CA GLN A 58 -1.35 -9.10 19.78
C GLN A 58 -0.05 -9.92 19.74
N VAL A 59 0.74 -9.81 18.69
CA VAL A 59 1.93 -10.65 18.52
C VAL A 59 3.18 -9.99 19.07
N LEU A 60 3.45 -8.76 18.63
CA LEU A 60 4.67 -8.04 19.04
C LEU A 60 4.67 -7.73 20.54
N ALA A 61 3.52 -7.35 21.10
CA ALA A 61 3.40 -7.06 22.52
C ALA A 61 3.70 -8.32 23.37
N GLN A 62 3.14 -9.48 22.99
CA GLN A 62 3.42 -10.74 23.68
C GLN A 62 4.88 -11.17 23.50
N ALA A 63 5.43 -11.12 22.27
CA ALA A 63 6.80 -11.50 21.99
C ALA A 63 7.85 -10.58 22.67
N ARG A 64 7.44 -9.43 23.22
CA ARG A 64 8.29 -8.52 23.99
C ARG A 64 8.03 -8.53 25.49
N SER A 65 7.06 -9.33 25.94
CA SER A 65 6.77 -9.50 27.36
C SER A 65 7.66 -10.58 27.97
N HIS A 66 7.64 -10.68 29.30
CA HIS A 66 8.29 -11.78 30.00
C HIS A 66 7.62 -13.13 29.64
N PRO A 67 8.39 -14.18 29.39
CA PRO A 67 9.86 -14.31 29.48
C PRO A 67 10.62 -14.01 28.19
N PHE A 68 9.97 -13.74 27.07
CA PHE A 68 10.59 -13.57 25.74
C PHE A 68 11.56 -12.37 25.70
N ASN A 69 11.30 -11.34 26.50
CA ASN A 69 12.15 -10.16 26.60
C ASN A 69 13.55 -10.43 27.18
N LEU A 70 13.76 -11.61 27.77
CA LEU A 70 15.06 -12.06 28.29
C LEU A 70 15.93 -12.74 27.21
N LEU A 71 15.37 -13.03 26.05
CA LEU A 71 16.09 -13.68 24.96
C LEU A 71 17.02 -12.71 24.24
N PRO A 72 18.16 -13.20 23.68
CA PRO A 72 19.12 -12.36 22.97
C PRO A 72 18.61 -11.83 21.64
N VAL A 73 17.54 -12.46 21.12
CA VAL A 73 16.88 -12.10 19.86
C VAL A 73 15.43 -11.76 20.17
N GLN A 74 14.98 -10.64 19.64
CA GLN A 74 13.62 -10.17 19.85
C GLN A 74 12.88 -9.94 18.52
N LEU A 75 11.56 -10.10 18.56
CA LEU A 75 10.71 -9.69 17.45
C LEU A 75 10.64 -8.15 17.40
N ALA A 76 10.81 -7.58 16.22
CA ALA A 76 10.81 -6.15 15.99
C ALA A 76 9.97 -5.79 14.77
N GLN A 77 9.47 -4.58 14.75
CA GLN A 77 8.81 -3.99 13.59
C GLN A 77 9.83 -3.27 12.73
N GLN A 78 9.74 -3.44 11.42
CA GLN A 78 10.56 -2.75 10.43
C GLN A 78 9.70 -2.15 9.34
N ALA A 79 9.78 -0.84 9.17
CA ALA A 79 9.24 -0.14 8.01
C ALA A 79 10.12 -0.43 6.78
N THR A 80 9.51 -0.52 5.62
CA THR A 80 10.19 -0.69 4.33
C THR A 80 10.09 0.58 3.49
N GLY A 81 11.03 0.77 2.56
CA GLY A 81 10.98 1.88 1.60
C GLY A 81 9.72 1.87 0.70
N ALA A 82 9.03 0.73 0.60
CA ALA A 82 7.77 0.61 -0.13
C ALA A 82 6.53 1.09 0.65
N GLY A 83 6.70 1.69 1.84
CA GLY A 83 5.60 2.25 2.63
C GLY A 83 4.77 1.21 3.38
N THR A 84 5.32 0.05 3.68
CA THR A 84 4.69 -0.97 4.52
C THR A 84 5.60 -1.37 5.67
N THR A 85 5.08 -2.19 6.59
CA THR A 85 5.78 -2.59 7.80
C THR A 85 5.66 -4.08 8.01
N PHE A 86 6.78 -4.73 8.37
CA PHE A 86 6.86 -6.16 8.64
C PHE A 86 7.42 -6.45 10.03
N LEU A 87 7.13 -7.63 10.55
CA LEU A 87 7.75 -8.19 11.75
C LEU A 87 9.02 -8.93 11.35
N ARG A 88 10.14 -8.66 12.05
CA ARG A 88 11.43 -9.32 11.84
C ARG A 88 12.11 -9.64 13.16
N TRP A 89 12.80 -10.74 13.21
CA TRP A 89 13.71 -11.05 14.31
C TRP A 89 14.95 -10.13 14.22
N ARG A 90 15.39 -9.66 15.37
CA ARG A 90 16.50 -8.72 15.49
C ARG A 90 17.30 -8.99 16.77
N ASN A 91 18.63 -8.88 16.71
CA ASN A 91 19.49 -8.84 17.88
C ASN A 91 19.19 -7.59 18.73
N LEU A 92 19.44 -7.70 20.03
CA LEU A 92 19.28 -6.57 20.97
C LEU A 92 20.16 -5.39 20.60
N ASP A 93 21.39 -5.63 20.16
CA ASP A 93 22.36 -4.64 19.70
C ASP A 93 22.06 -4.07 18.30
N ARG A 94 21.01 -4.60 17.64
CA ARG A 94 20.58 -4.23 16.28
C ARG A 94 21.59 -4.52 15.17
N SER A 95 22.62 -5.31 15.42
CA SER A 95 23.66 -5.67 14.45
C SER A 95 23.12 -6.52 13.30
N SER A 96 22.13 -7.37 13.58
CA SER A 96 21.59 -8.33 12.61
C SER A 96 20.06 -8.43 12.72
N MET A 97 19.43 -8.83 11.61
CA MET A 97 18.01 -9.14 11.55
C MET A 97 17.72 -10.24 10.53
N GLY A 98 16.68 -10.97 10.73
CA GLY A 98 16.18 -11.99 9.80
C GLY A 98 15.80 -13.29 10.49
N VAL A 99 15.34 -14.24 9.67
CA VAL A 99 14.90 -15.57 10.13
C VAL A 99 16.06 -16.42 10.66
N ALA A 100 17.27 -16.21 10.17
CA ALA A 100 18.46 -16.93 10.64
C ALA A 100 18.65 -16.79 12.16
N LEU A 101 18.42 -15.62 12.72
CA LEU A 101 18.49 -15.38 14.17
C LEU A 101 17.51 -16.26 14.97
N TRP A 102 16.31 -16.44 14.46
CA TRP A 102 15.33 -17.34 15.07
C TRP A 102 15.78 -18.80 14.96
N GLN A 103 16.31 -19.21 13.81
CA GLN A 103 16.83 -20.59 13.61
C GLN A 103 18.00 -20.89 14.55
N GLU A 104 18.93 -19.95 14.68
CA GLU A 104 20.05 -20.05 15.61
C GLU A 104 19.58 -20.14 17.06
N MET A 105 18.60 -19.32 17.45
CA MET A 105 18.01 -19.35 18.78
C MET A 105 17.31 -20.70 19.05
N MET A 106 16.57 -21.23 18.08
CA MET A 106 15.90 -22.54 18.20
C MET A 106 16.91 -23.71 18.31
N ALA A 107 18.06 -23.62 17.65
CA ALA A 107 19.10 -24.62 17.70
C ALA A 107 19.99 -24.51 18.96
N ASN A 108 19.93 -23.40 19.68
CA ASN A 108 20.81 -23.15 20.82
C ASN A 108 20.32 -23.91 22.06
N PRO A 109 21.16 -24.82 22.64
CA PRO A 109 20.83 -25.55 23.85
C PRO A 109 20.53 -24.67 25.09
N ALA A 110 21.02 -23.41 25.08
CA ALA A 110 20.76 -22.46 26.15
C ALA A 110 19.35 -21.86 26.07
N THR A 111 18.63 -22.03 24.99
CA THR A 111 17.22 -21.60 24.88
C THR A 111 16.34 -22.48 25.80
N PRO A 112 15.56 -21.88 26.71
CA PRO A 112 14.76 -22.67 27.65
C PRO A 112 13.78 -23.59 26.92
N PRO A 113 13.78 -24.91 27.18
CA PRO A 113 12.90 -25.86 26.49
C PRO A 113 11.42 -25.48 26.59
N GLY A 114 10.99 -24.90 27.70
CA GLY A 114 9.60 -24.46 27.89
C GLY A 114 9.18 -23.26 27.07
N LEU A 115 10.07 -22.68 26.24
CA LEU A 115 9.74 -21.57 25.33
C LEU A 115 9.72 -21.99 23.85
N ILE A 116 10.15 -23.21 23.53
CA ILE A 116 10.31 -23.65 22.14
C ILE A 116 8.97 -23.62 21.38
N ASP A 117 7.91 -24.14 21.97
CA ASP A 117 6.59 -24.16 21.35
C ASP A 117 6.04 -22.74 21.12
N ASP A 118 6.22 -21.87 22.10
CA ASP A 118 5.80 -20.47 22.01
C ASP A 118 6.61 -19.72 20.95
N LEU A 119 7.91 -19.93 20.88
CA LEU A 119 8.78 -19.32 19.85
C LEU A 119 8.41 -19.80 18.46
N TYR A 120 8.04 -21.07 18.31
CA TYR A 120 7.51 -21.59 17.05
C TYR A 120 6.17 -20.94 16.70
N ALA A 121 5.25 -20.82 17.67
CA ALA A 121 3.97 -20.16 17.45
C ALA A 121 4.12 -18.68 17.04
N ILE A 122 5.06 -17.95 17.66
CA ILE A 122 5.39 -16.57 17.29
C ILE A 122 5.91 -16.51 15.85
N GLU A 123 6.79 -17.44 15.44
CA GLU A 123 7.33 -17.49 14.08
C GLU A 123 6.22 -17.76 13.05
N VAL A 124 5.33 -18.71 13.31
CA VAL A 124 4.18 -18.99 12.45
C VAL A 124 3.33 -17.74 12.27
N GLN A 125 3.01 -17.03 13.36
CA GLN A 125 2.24 -15.79 13.29
C GLN A 125 2.98 -14.69 12.50
N ARG A 126 4.29 -14.53 12.72
CA ARG A 126 5.13 -13.60 11.97
C ARG A 126 5.06 -13.85 10.46
N VAL A 127 5.23 -15.11 10.06
CA VAL A 127 5.22 -15.49 8.62
C VAL A 127 3.86 -15.19 8.00
N VAL A 128 2.77 -15.63 8.66
CA VAL A 128 1.41 -15.46 8.14
C VAL A 128 1.02 -13.99 8.07
N LEU A 129 1.29 -13.20 9.12
CA LEU A 129 0.97 -11.77 9.14
C LEU A 129 1.76 -11.00 8.09
N ASN A 130 3.06 -11.27 7.95
CA ASN A 130 3.88 -10.63 6.92
C ASN A 130 3.38 -10.96 5.51
N MET A 131 2.96 -12.18 5.24
CA MET A 131 2.34 -12.57 3.97
C MET A 131 1.05 -11.78 3.72
N GLN A 132 0.15 -11.70 4.71
CA GLN A 132 -1.13 -10.97 4.60
C GLN A 132 -0.91 -9.48 4.35
N ILE A 133 0.01 -8.84 5.09
CA ILE A 133 0.40 -7.44 4.90
C ILE A 133 0.93 -7.22 3.48
N SER A 134 1.80 -8.12 3.00
CA SER A 134 2.37 -8.05 1.65
C SER A 134 1.31 -8.18 0.56
N LEU A 135 0.38 -9.13 0.69
CA LEU A 135 -0.72 -9.33 -0.26
C LEU A 135 -1.61 -8.10 -0.35
N LEU A 136 -2.04 -7.55 0.80
CA LEU A 136 -2.90 -6.37 0.84
C LEU A 136 -2.21 -5.14 0.24
N HIS A 137 -0.90 -4.96 0.50
CA HIS A 137 -0.10 -3.91 -0.11
C HIS A 137 -0.04 -4.06 -1.64
N THR A 138 0.19 -5.28 -2.12
CA THR A 138 0.25 -5.59 -3.55
C THR A 138 -1.10 -5.37 -4.23
N LEU A 139 -2.20 -5.82 -3.61
CA LEU A 139 -3.55 -5.60 -4.13
C LEU A 139 -3.88 -4.11 -4.26
N ALA A 140 -3.59 -3.31 -3.24
CA ALA A 140 -3.80 -1.87 -3.28
C ALA A 140 -3.01 -1.20 -4.41
N ARG A 141 -1.74 -1.58 -4.59
CA ARG A 141 -0.91 -1.06 -5.67
C ARG A 141 -1.44 -1.45 -7.04
N GLN A 142 -1.79 -2.72 -7.24
CA GLN A 142 -2.34 -3.20 -8.52
C GLN A 142 -3.66 -2.51 -8.87
N ALA A 143 -4.53 -2.27 -7.88
CA ALA A 143 -5.77 -1.54 -8.11
C ALA A 143 -5.53 -0.10 -8.58
N ARG A 144 -4.56 0.62 -7.97
CA ARG A 144 -4.18 1.96 -8.42
C ARG A 144 -3.56 1.98 -9.80
N ASP A 145 -2.69 1.01 -10.10
CA ASP A 145 -2.10 0.87 -11.44
C ASP A 145 -3.18 0.64 -12.51
N CYS A 146 -4.19 -0.18 -12.19
CA CYS A 146 -5.35 -0.38 -13.06
C CYS A 146 -6.21 0.88 -13.20
N ALA A 147 -6.47 1.60 -12.12
CA ALA A 147 -7.21 2.88 -12.14
C ALA A 147 -6.51 3.92 -13.04
N SER A 148 -5.18 4.00 -12.96
CA SER A 148 -4.38 4.87 -13.85
C SER A 148 -4.51 4.46 -15.32
N LYS A 149 -4.45 3.15 -15.63
CA LYS A 149 -4.65 2.65 -17.02
C LYS A 149 -6.04 2.97 -17.55
N LEU A 150 -7.09 2.86 -16.72
CA LEU A 150 -8.44 3.27 -17.11
C LEU A 150 -8.53 4.77 -17.41
N THR A 151 -7.87 5.63 -16.61
CA THR A 151 -7.81 7.06 -16.91
C THR A 151 -7.22 7.32 -18.29
N HIS A 152 -6.11 6.67 -18.65
CA HIS A 152 -5.50 6.83 -19.97
C HIS A 152 -6.43 6.33 -21.10
N ALA A 153 -7.19 5.25 -20.87
CA ALA A 153 -8.17 4.76 -21.84
C ALA A 153 -9.34 5.73 -22.01
N ASP A 154 -9.86 6.26 -20.90
CA ASP A 154 -10.93 7.27 -20.91
C ASP A 154 -10.48 8.55 -21.63
N ASP A 155 -9.27 9.03 -21.39
CA ASP A 155 -8.70 10.19 -22.06
C ASP A 155 -8.57 9.95 -23.57
N ALA A 156 -8.14 8.75 -23.97
CA ALA A 156 -8.03 8.41 -25.40
C ALA A 156 -9.40 8.36 -26.06
N TYR A 157 -10.39 7.77 -25.39
CA TYR A 157 -11.77 7.72 -25.86
C TYR A 157 -12.38 9.14 -25.99
N LEU A 158 -12.23 9.98 -24.98
CA LEU A 158 -12.76 11.37 -24.98
C LEU A 158 -12.12 12.21 -26.08
N ARG A 159 -10.81 12.12 -26.28
CA ARG A 159 -10.15 12.80 -27.40
C ARG A 159 -10.75 12.40 -28.74
N ARG A 160 -11.04 11.10 -28.95
CA ARG A 160 -11.60 10.62 -30.20
C ARG A 160 -13.04 11.08 -30.41
N THR A 161 -13.88 10.93 -29.39
CA THR A 161 -15.31 11.29 -29.46
C THR A 161 -15.54 12.79 -29.41
N GLY A 162 -14.78 13.55 -28.62
CA GLY A 162 -14.83 15.01 -28.58
C GLY A 162 -14.44 15.63 -29.90
N HIS A 163 -13.38 15.14 -30.55
CA HIS A 163 -12.97 15.61 -31.88
C HIS A 163 -14.02 15.33 -32.96
N GLN A 164 -14.76 14.19 -32.86
CA GLN A 164 -15.87 13.93 -33.77
C GLN A 164 -17.07 14.85 -33.52
N ALA A 165 -17.33 15.24 -32.27
CA ALA A 165 -18.40 16.21 -31.96
C ALA A 165 -18.10 17.60 -32.53
N GLU A 166 -16.85 18.05 -32.49
CA GLU A 166 -16.41 19.33 -33.09
C GLU A 166 -16.48 19.28 -34.63
N LEU A 167 -16.16 18.18 -35.25
CA LEU A 167 -16.27 18.01 -36.71
C LEU A 167 -17.74 17.95 -37.17
N ASN A 168 -18.64 17.42 -36.37
CA ASN A 168 -20.06 17.30 -36.70
C ASN A 168 -20.88 18.54 -36.36
N HIS A 169 -20.33 19.50 -35.61
CA HIS A 169 -20.88 20.81 -35.35
C HIS A 169 -19.85 21.89 -35.71
N PRO A 170 -19.76 22.23 -37.03
CA PRO A 170 -18.92 23.37 -37.43
C PRO A 170 -19.43 24.62 -36.67
N PRO A 171 -18.53 25.48 -36.20
CA PRO A 171 -18.92 26.72 -35.49
C PRO A 171 -19.88 27.46 -36.37
N LYS A 172 -21.10 27.71 -35.89
CA LYS A 172 -22.06 28.60 -36.54
C LYS A 172 -21.37 29.90 -36.78
N GLY A 173 -21.18 30.20 -38.07
CA GLY A 173 -20.41 31.33 -38.58
C GLY A 173 -20.83 32.61 -37.86
N ARG A 174 -19.86 33.31 -37.34
CA ARG A 174 -19.98 34.71 -36.99
C ARG A 174 -20.05 35.48 -38.32
N LEU A 175 -21.27 35.59 -38.86
CA LEU A 175 -21.55 36.51 -39.96
C LEU A 175 -21.63 37.92 -39.40
N HIS A 176 -20.84 38.76 -39.99
CA HIS A 176 -20.96 40.22 -40.07
C HIS A 176 -20.75 41.07 -38.80
N GLU A 177 -19.61 41.68 -38.78
CA GLU A 177 -19.59 43.16 -38.80
C GLU A 177 -18.28 43.64 -39.49
N ILE A 178 -18.39 43.83 -40.81
CA ILE A 178 -17.47 44.72 -41.55
C ILE A 178 -18.20 46.06 -41.58
N SER A 179 -17.82 47.00 -40.75
CA SER A 179 -18.11 48.39 -41.00
C SER A 179 -17.11 49.28 -40.25
N SER A 180 -16.55 50.12 -41.03
CA SER A 180 -15.77 51.35 -40.77
C SER A 180 -14.24 51.20 -40.69
N ILE A 181 -13.72 51.44 -41.87
CA ILE A 181 -12.38 51.95 -42.19
C ILE A 181 -12.16 53.26 -41.40
N SER A 182 -11.08 53.35 -40.67
CA SER A 182 -10.45 54.65 -40.39
C SER A 182 -8.95 54.48 -40.48
N THR A 183 -8.45 55.16 -41.52
CA THR A 183 -7.06 55.35 -41.92
C THR A 183 -6.37 56.31 -40.95
N THR A 184 -5.14 56.05 -40.54
CA THR A 184 -3.96 56.91 -40.50
C THR A 184 -2.89 56.38 -39.55
N PRO A 185 -1.60 56.88 -39.62
CA PRO A 185 -0.53 56.09 -40.23
C PRO A 185 0.65 55.80 -39.26
N LEU A 186 1.55 55.01 -39.82
CA LEU A 186 2.96 54.76 -39.48
C LEU A 186 3.65 55.73 -38.49
N THR A 187 4.25 55.12 -37.44
CA THR A 187 5.58 55.55 -37.02
C THR A 187 6.45 54.32 -36.68
N VAL A 188 7.52 54.23 -37.44
CA VAL A 188 8.67 53.39 -37.30
C VAL A 188 9.50 53.85 -36.11
N SER A 189 9.87 53.03 -35.23
CA SER A 189 11.14 53.18 -34.50
C SER A 189 11.70 51.84 -34.10
N ALA A 190 12.85 51.60 -34.64
CA ALA A 190 13.75 50.48 -34.35
C ALA A 190 14.54 50.74 -33.06
N CYS A 191 15.06 49.69 -32.47
CA CYS A 191 16.39 49.47 -31.89
C CYS A 191 16.32 48.30 -30.91
N ILE A 192 16.83 47.12 -31.27
CA ILE A 192 18.22 46.66 -31.11
C ILE A 192 18.63 46.75 -29.61
N VAL A 193 18.93 45.57 -28.97
CA VAL A 193 20.25 45.05 -28.65
C VAL A 193 20.11 43.85 -27.70
N PHE A 194 20.63 42.69 -28.09
CA PHE A 194 21.27 41.68 -27.25
C PHE A 194 22.58 42.24 -26.65
N PRO A 195 23.32 41.62 -25.75
CA PRO A 195 23.38 40.21 -25.26
C PRO A 195 23.73 40.08 -23.75
N MET A 196 23.75 38.93 -23.25
CA MET A 196 24.65 38.03 -22.53
C MET A 196 23.85 37.17 -21.58
#